data_d5882eb5edac9de258aaed69445774ea
#
_entry.id   d5882eb5edac9de258aaed69445774ea
#
_cell.length_a   1.000
_cell.length_b   1.000
_cell.length_c   1.000
_cell.angle_alpha   90.00
_cell.angle_beta   90.00
_cell.angle_gamma   90.00
#
_symmetry.space_group_name_H-M   'P 1'
#
loop_
_entity.id
_entity.type
_entity.pdbx_description
1 polymer ?
#
loop_
_entity_poly.entity_id
_entity_poly.type
_entity_poly.pdbx_seq_one_letter_code
_entity_poly.pdbx_strand_id
1 'polypeptide(L)'
;MHKFTLPPSEIARSIANRGMAHPFGTLDSGKTALVVIDMQNYFVAPGAQGEIAMAREIVPAINRLAQAVRAAGSCVVWVQNSTNNTHESWSVMANHLMTPARAANRWAAMDEAAEGFKLWPALDAKPQDVYVIKKRFSAFIQGSSDIESYLKRNGIDTLLIAGTASNGCCEVSA
;
A
#
# COMPACT_ATOMS: atom_id res chain seq x y z
N MET A 1 6.77 2.01 -17.08
CA MET A 1 7.42 2.09 -15.75
C MET A 1 8.41 3.23 -15.73
N HIS A 2 8.32 4.17 -14.77
CA HIS A 2 9.30 5.24 -14.64
C HIS A 2 10.68 4.66 -14.37
N LYS A 3 11.68 5.11 -15.14
CA LYS A 3 13.07 4.86 -14.78
C LYS A 3 13.40 5.77 -13.61
N PHE A 4 13.59 5.20 -12.44
CA PHE A 4 14.06 5.92 -11.27
C PHE A 4 15.57 5.72 -11.14
N THR A 5 16.29 6.81 -10.97
CA THR A 5 17.72 6.80 -10.67
C THR A 5 17.92 7.61 -9.41
N LEU A 6 18.58 7.04 -8.42
CA LEU A 6 18.94 7.78 -7.21
C LEU A 6 19.86 8.96 -7.57
N PRO A 7 19.56 10.17 -7.10
CA PRO A 7 20.47 11.30 -7.27
C PRO A 7 21.85 10.96 -6.67
N PRO A 8 22.94 11.40 -7.31
CA PRO A 8 24.31 11.20 -6.77
C PRO A 8 24.48 11.72 -5.34
N SER A 9 23.78 12.80 -4.97
CA SER A 9 23.75 13.35 -3.62
C SER A 9 23.22 12.38 -2.57
N GLU A 10 22.20 11.57 -2.90
CA GLU A 10 21.64 10.58 -1.99
C GLU A 10 22.60 9.41 -1.79
N ILE A 11 23.29 8.99 -2.85
CA ILE A 11 24.33 7.98 -2.77
C ILE A 11 25.47 8.47 -1.88
N ALA A 12 25.95 9.71 -2.10
CA ALA A 12 26.99 10.31 -1.28
C ALA A 12 26.58 10.43 0.19
N ARG A 13 25.33 10.81 0.47
CA ARG A 13 24.77 10.87 1.83
C ARG A 13 24.73 9.49 2.49
N SER A 14 24.34 8.46 1.75
CA SER A 14 24.35 7.07 2.26
C SER A 14 25.77 6.61 2.62
N ILE A 15 26.74 6.89 1.75
CA ILE A 15 28.15 6.56 2.01
C ILE A 15 28.67 7.30 3.24
N ALA A 16 28.40 8.61 3.34
CA ALA A 16 28.84 9.40 4.48
C ALA A 16 28.25 8.92 5.81
N ASN A 17 26.97 8.55 5.83
CA ASN A 17 26.28 8.19 7.06
C ASN A 17 26.39 6.70 7.44
N ARG A 18 26.58 5.82 6.45
CA ARG A 18 26.49 4.35 6.64
C ARG A 18 27.69 3.58 6.08
N GLY A 19 28.68 4.26 5.51
CA GLY A 19 29.88 3.65 4.94
C GLY A 19 29.66 2.93 3.60
N MET A 20 28.44 2.91 3.06
CA MET A 20 28.13 2.21 1.81
C MET A 20 26.96 2.85 1.06
N ALA A 21 26.93 2.68 -0.27
CA ALA A 21 25.89 3.21 -1.13
C ALA A 21 24.51 2.54 -0.92
N HIS A 22 24.52 1.24 -0.66
CA HIS A 22 23.32 0.41 -0.51
C HIS A 22 23.39 -0.40 0.80
N PRO A 23 22.99 0.19 1.94
CA PRO A 23 23.15 -0.43 3.26
C PRO A 23 22.25 -1.64 3.50
N PHE A 24 21.22 -1.84 2.68
CA PHE A 24 20.28 -2.96 2.79
C PHE A 24 20.44 -3.92 1.61
N GLY A 25 21.66 -4.40 1.38
CA GLY A 25 21.98 -5.33 0.30
C GLY A 25 21.39 -6.73 0.47
N THR A 26 21.08 -7.12 1.72
CA THR A 26 20.40 -8.37 2.07
C THR A 26 19.26 -8.10 3.03
N LEU A 27 18.19 -8.89 2.93
CA LEU A 27 17.03 -8.84 3.81
C LEU A 27 16.88 -10.19 4.51
N ASP A 28 16.53 -10.17 5.79
CA ASP A 28 16.14 -11.38 6.52
C ASP A 28 14.71 -11.74 6.13
N SER A 29 14.54 -12.85 5.42
CA SER A 29 13.22 -13.28 4.96
C SER A 29 12.26 -13.60 6.11
N GLY A 30 12.76 -14.10 7.24
CA GLY A 30 11.96 -14.37 8.43
C GLY A 30 11.45 -13.13 9.14
N LYS A 31 11.98 -11.94 8.82
CA LYS A 31 11.64 -10.65 9.43
C LYS A 31 11.12 -9.61 8.45
N THR A 32 10.96 -9.97 7.19
CA THR A 32 10.53 -9.05 6.12
C THR A 32 9.09 -9.33 5.73
N ALA A 33 8.33 -8.28 5.43
CA ALA A 33 7.02 -8.38 4.80
C ALA A 33 6.93 -7.48 3.57
N LEU A 34 6.23 -7.93 2.54
CA LEU A 34 5.77 -7.07 1.44
C LEU A 34 4.39 -6.53 1.80
N VAL A 35 4.26 -5.22 1.90
CA VAL A 35 3.00 -4.52 2.14
C VAL A 35 2.56 -3.82 0.87
N VAL A 36 1.49 -4.31 0.25
CA VAL A 36 0.93 -3.77 -0.99
C VAL A 36 -0.30 -2.94 -0.67
N ILE A 37 -0.22 -1.63 -0.92
CA ILE A 37 -1.19 -0.64 -0.48
C ILE A 37 -2.12 -0.22 -1.62
N ASP A 38 -3.43 -0.28 -1.37
CA ASP A 38 -4.52 0.31 -2.16
C ASP A 38 -4.54 -0.08 -3.66
N MET A 39 -4.09 -1.27 -3.99
CA MET A 39 -4.20 -1.79 -5.36
C MET A 39 -5.61 -2.34 -5.63
N GLN A 40 -6.63 -1.52 -5.30
CA GLN A 40 -8.05 -1.79 -5.42
C GLN A 40 -8.62 -1.26 -6.74
N ASN A 41 -9.74 -1.82 -7.20
CA ASN A 41 -10.42 -1.36 -8.41
C ASN A 41 -10.70 0.14 -8.41
N TYR A 42 -11.05 0.73 -7.26
CA TYR A 42 -11.29 2.17 -7.13
C TYR A 42 -10.09 3.03 -7.60
N PHE A 43 -8.85 2.55 -7.38
CA PHE A 43 -7.63 3.27 -7.75
C PHE A 43 -7.01 2.78 -9.07
N VAL A 44 -7.31 1.54 -9.47
CA VAL A 44 -6.61 0.89 -10.60
C VAL A 44 -7.47 0.77 -11.85
N ALA A 45 -8.80 0.60 -11.70
CA ALA A 45 -9.68 0.38 -12.84
C ALA A 45 -9.82 1.64 -13.70
N PRO A 46 -9.82 1.49 -15.04
CA PRO A 46 -10.06 2.60 -15.95
C PRO A 46 -11.42 3.26 -15.69
N GLY A 47 -11.45 4.59 -15.66
CA GLY A 47 -12.67 5.39 -15.48
C GLY A 47 -13.17 5.46 -14.03
N ALA A 48 -12.51 4.82 -13.06
CA ALA A 48 -12.85 4.97 -11.66
C ALA A 48 -12.56 6.41 -11.17
N GLN A 49 -13.36 6.92 -10.24
CA GLN A 49 -13.17 8.29 -9.73
C GLN A 49 -11.79 8.54 -9.13
N GLY A 50 -11.21 7.53 -8.53
CA GLY A 50 -9.87 7.57 -7.92
C GLY A 50 -8.77 7.02 -8.82
N GLU A 51 -9.03 6.82 -10.11
CA GLU A 51 -8.09 6.18 -11.03
C GLU A 51 -6.69 6.81 -11.00
N ILE A 52 -5.70 5.95 -10.86
CA ILE A 52 -4.28 6.24 -11.02
C ILE A 52 -3.77 5.31 -12.13
N ALA A 53 -3.79 5.80 -13.37
CA ALA A 53 -3.49 4.99 -14.55
C ALA A 53 -2.15 4.24 -14.45
N MET A 54 -1.13 4.89 -13.87
CA MET A 54 0.20 4.31 -13.66
C MET A 54 0.19 3.11 -12.69
N ALA A 55 -0.84 2.94 -11.86
CA ALA A 55 -0.94 1.79 -10.96
C ALA A 55 -1.03 0.47 -11.72
N ARG A 56 -1.60 0.46 -12.92
CA ARG A 56 -1.64 -0.74 -13.79
C ARG A 56 -0.26 -1.17 -14.27
N GLU A 57 0.63 -0.22 -14.50
CA GLU A 57 1.98 -0.51 -14.99
C GLU A 57 2.88 -1.17 -13.95
N ILE A 58 2.61 -0.98 -12.65
CA ILE A 58 3.40 -1.58 -11.58
C ILE A 58 2.92 -2.99 -11.19
N VAL A 59 1.73 -3.41 -11.62
CA VAL A 59 1.18 -4.74 -11.31
C VAL A 59 2.14 -5.88 -11.62
N PRO A 60 2.79 -5.97 -12.79
CA PRO A 60 3.74 -7.05 -13.07
C PRO A 60 4.94 -7.05 -12.11
N ALA A 61 5.40 -5.87 -11.66
CA ALA A 61 6.50 -5.78 -10.71
C ALA A 61 6.07 -6.23 -9.31
N ILE A 62 4.87 -5.81 -8.87
CA ILE A 62 4.28 -6.26 -7.60
C ILE A 62 4.12 -7.78 -7.58
N ASN A 63 3.59 -8.37 -8.66
CA ASN A 63 3.39 -9.81 -8.75
C ASN A 63 4.72 -10.58 -8.66
N ARG A 64 5.76 -10.13 -9.37
CA ARG A 64 7.10 -10.74 -9.26
C ARG A 64 7.67 -10.63 -7.86
N LEU A 65 7.50 -9.46 -7.22
CA LEU A 65 7.97 -9.24 -5.85
C LEU A 65 7.22 -10.11 -4.84
N ALA A 66 5.89 -10.19 -4.96
CA ALA A 66 5.06 -11.04 -4.11
C ALA A 66 5.44 -12.53 -4.25
N GLN A 67 5.70 -12.99 -5.46
CA GLN A 67 6.17 -14.35 -5.70
C GLN A 67 7.54 -14.61 -5.05
N ALA A 68 8.50 -13.70 -5.22
CA ALA A 68 9.84 -13.81 -4.64
C ALA A 68 9.79 -13.80 -3.10
N VAL A 69 8.99 -12.91 -2.51
CA VAL A 69 8.80 -12.80 -1.06
C VAL A 69 8.21 -14.09 -0.48
N ARG A 70 7.18 -14.64 -1.12
CA ARG A 70 6.59 -15.95 -0.69
C ARG A 70 7.60 -17.08 -0.82
N ALA A 71 8.34 -17.15 -1.93
CA ALA A 71 9.36 -18.19 -2.15
C ALA A 71 10.48 -18.13 -1.12
N ALA A 72 10.77 -16.94 -0.58
CA ALA A 72 11.72 -16.74 0.51
C ALA A 72 11.15 -17.05 1.91
N GLY A 73 9.91 -17.45 2.02
CA GLY A 73 9.24 -17.72 3.30
C GLY A 73 8.76 -16.48 4.04
N SER A 74 8.76 -15.32 3.38
CA SER A 74 8.26 -14.05 3.92
C SER A 74 6.74 -13.90 3.66
N CYS A 75 6.08 -12.96 4.35
CA CYS A 75 4.65 -12.73 4.17
C CYS A 75 4.35 -11.59 3.18
N VAL A 76 3.22 -11.73 2.48
CA VAL A 76 2.62 -10.68 1.65
C VAL A 76 1.37 -10.18 2.34
N VAL A 77 1.26 -8.86 2.49
CA VAL A 77 0.14 -8.18 3.13
C VAL A 77 -0.54 -7.26 2.10
N TRP A 78 -1.79 -7.55 1.78
CA TRP A 78 -2.63 -6.72 0.93
C TRP A 78 -3.42 -5.76 1.80
N VAL A 79 -3.15 -4.46 1.65
CA VAL A 79 -3.83 -3.41 2.41
C VAL A 79 -4.88 -2.76 1.52
N GLN A 80 -6.13 -2.80 1.97
CA GLN A 80 -7.27 -2.21 1.27
C GLN A 80 -7.85 -1.08 2.11
N ASN A 81 -8.12 0.06 1.48
CA ASN A 81 -8.80 1.17 2.13
C ASN A 81 -10.32 0.95 2.09
N SER A 82 -10.99 1.08 3.24
CA SER A 82 -12.44 1.02 3.37
C SER A 82 -12.98 2.35 3.88
N THR A 83 -14.18 2.71 3.42
CA THR A 83 -14.95 3.86 3.93
C THR A 83 -16.01 3.45 4.95
N ASN A 84 -16.17 2.16 5.24
CA ASN A 84 -17.17 1.68 6.20
C ASN A 84 -16.92 2.24 7.60
N ASN A 85 -17.98 2.83 8.19
CA ASN A 85 -17.95 3.44 9.53
C ASN A 85 -16.90 4.56 9.71
N THR A 86 -16.55 5.27 8.64
CA THR A 86 -15.53 6.34 8.69
C THR A 86 -16.10 7.76 8.59
N HIS A 87 -17.37 7.92 8.32
CA HIS A 87 -17.97 9.23 8.00
C HIS A 87 -17.76 10.25 9.13
N GLU A 88 -17.97 9.88 10.39
CA GLU A 88 -17.74 10.76 11.52
C GLU A 88 -16.25 10.93 11.82
N SER A 89 -15.54 9.82 11.90
CA SER A 89 -14.12 9.80 12.29
C SER A 89 -13.19 10.34 11.20
N TRP A 90 -13.66 10.51 9.97
CA TRP A 90 -12.94 11.11 8.84
C TRP A 90 -13.78 12.22 8.18
N SER A 91 -14.46 13.00 9.00
CA SER A 91 -15.42 14.04 8.57
C SER A 91 -14.80 15.12 7.68
N VAL A 92 -13.55 15.49 7.89
CA VAL A 92 -12.85 16.46 7.03
C VAL A 92 -12.76 15.95 5.59
N MET A 93 -12.41 14.67 5.40
CA MET A 93 -12.39 14.05 4.07
C MET A 93 -13.79 14.03 3.45
N ALA A 94 -14.80 13.63 4.23
CA ALA A 94 -16.17 13.50 3.76
C ALA A 94 -16.79 14.85 3.38
N ASN A 95 -16.55 15.89 4.18
CA ASN A 95 -17.33 17.13 4.13
C ASN A 95 -16.57 18.32 3.52
N HIS A 96 -15.24 18.29 3.45
CA HIS A 96 -14.45 19.46 3.09
C HIS A 96 -13.42 19.25 1.98
N LEU A 97 -12.91 18.02 1.78
CA LEU A 97 -11.90 17.75 0.76
C LEU A 97 -12.46 17.35 -0.60
N MET A 98 -13.77 17.12 -0.68
CA MET A 98 -14.45 16.75 -1.91
C MET A 98 -15.78 17.47 -2.01
N THR A 99 -16.30 17.61 -3.23
CA THR A 99 -17.72 18.00 -3.41
C THR A 99 -18.63 16.89 -2.85
N PRO A 100 -19.84 17.20 -2.39
CA PRO A 100 -20.77 16.21 -1.85
C PRO A 100 -20.99 15.00 -2.78
N ALA A 101 -21.12 15.24 -4.08
CA ALA A 101 -21.29 14.17 -5.07
C ALA A 101 -20.06 13.25 -5.17
N ARG A 102 -18.85 13.82 -5.15
CA ARG A 102 -17.61 13.03 -5.17
C ARG A 102 -17.41 12.25 -3.87
N ALA A 103 -17.76 12.84 -2.74
CA ALA A 103 -17.71 12.17 -1.46
C ALA A 103 -18.67 10.97 -1.43
N ALA A 104 -19.94 11.18 -1.80
CA ALA A 104 -20.94 10.11 -1.87
C ALA A 104 -20.50 8.96 -2.78
N ASN A 105 -19.98 9.26 -3.98
CA ASN A 105 -19.44 8.24 -4.88
C ASN A 105 -18.26 7.48 -4.28
N ARG A 106 -17.29 8.18 -3.66
CA ARG A 106 -16.16 7.54 -2.99
C ARG A 106 -16.63 6.59 -1.89
N TRP A 107 -17.56 7.03 -1.02
CA TRP A 107 -18.07 6.20 0.06
C TRP A 107 -18.78 4.96 -0.45
N ALA A 108 -19.61 5.10 -1.50
CA ALA A 108 -20.29 3.98 -2.13
C ALA A 108 -19.30 3.01 -2.83
N ALA A 109 -18.31 3.54 -3.55
CA ALA A 109 -17.38 2.73 -4.32
C ALA A 109 -16.35 1.99 -3.44
N MET A 110 -16.04 2.50 -2.25
CA MET A 110 -15.07 1.91 -1.32
C MET A 110 -15.72 1.21 -0.12
N ASP A 111 -17.04 1.01 -0.16
CA ASP A 111 -17.74 0.08 0.72
C ASP A 111 -17.21 -1.33 0.50
N GLU A 112 -17.03 -2.08 1.59
CA GLU A 112 -16.41 -3.43 1.54
C GLU A 112 -17.18 -4.44 0.67
N ALA A 113 -18.47 -4.20 0.43
CA ALA A 113 -19.30 -5.00 -0.49
C ALA A 113 -19.18 -4.56 -1.97
N ALA A 114 -18.61 -3.37 -2.25
CA ALA A 114 -18.56 -2.80 -3.58
C ALA A 114 -17.40 -3.35 -4.43
N GLU A 115 -17.58 -3.31 -5.76
CA GLU A 115 -16.51 -3.70 -6.71
C GLU A 115 -15.27 -2.81 -6.59
N GLY A 116 -15.42 -1.52 -6.27
CA GLY A 116 -14.31 -0.59 -6.09
C GLY A 116 -13.39 -0.95 -4.93
N PHE A 117 -13.92 -1.62 -3.90
CA PHE A 117 -13.13 -2.10 -2.76
C PHE A 117 -12.25 -3.30 -3.10
N LYS A 118 -12.67 -4.16 -4.02
CA LYS A 118 -11.93 -5.39 -4.35
C LYS A 118 -10.54 -5.09 -4.90
N LEU A 119 -9.58 -5.97 -4.63
CA LEU A 119 -8.26 -5.91 -5.25
C LEU A 119 -8.37 -6.02 -6.76
N TRP A 120 -7.46 -5.33 -7.46
CA TRP A 120 -7.37 -5.40 -8.92
C TRP A 120 -7.11 -6.84 -9.38
N PRO A 121 -7.94 -7.40 -10.28
CA PRO A 121 -7.94 -8.84 -10.59
C PRO A 121 -6.66 -9.36 -11.25
N ALA A 122 -5.81 -8.48 -11.78
CA ALA A 122 -4.52 -8.88 -12.34
C ALA A 122 -3.40 -9.05 -11.30
N LEU A 123 -3.69 -8.77 -10.02
CA LEU A 123 -2.76 -9.03 -8.92
C LEU A 123 -2.71 -10.52 -8.58
N ASP A 124 -1.50 -11.01 -8.30
CA ASP A 124 -1.26 -12.39 -7.86
C ASP A 124 -1.50 -12.53 -6.35
N ALA A 125 -2.67 -12.10 -5.86
CA ALA A 125 -3.09 -12.27 -4.48
C ALA A 125 -3.51 -13.72 -4.22
N LYS A 126 -3.09 -14.30 -3.09
CA LYS A 126 -3.33 -15.70 -2.74
C LYS A 126 -4.15 -15.80 -1.46
N PRO A 127 -4.98 -16.85 -1.29
CA PRO A 127 -5.76 -17.03 -0.07
C PRO A 127 -4.95 -17.09 1.23
N GLN A 128 -3.69 -17.56 1.14
CA GLN A 128 -2.78 -17.64 2.29
C GLN A 128 -2.09 -16.31 2.63
N ASP A 129 -2.21 -15.30 1.79
CA ASP A 129 -1.67 -13.97 2.08
C ASP A 129 -2.49 -13.29 3.19
N VAL A 130 -1.92 -12.25 3.76
CA VAL A 130 -2.58 -11.46 4.80
C VAL A 130 -3.38 -10.33 4.16
N TYR A 131 -4.59 -10.13 4.62
CA TYR A 131 -5.48 -9.06 4.15
C TYR A 131 -5.78 -8.13 5.30
N VAL A 132 -5.53 -6.83 5.11
CA VAL A 132 -5.70 -5.79 6.12
C VAL A 132 -6.58 -4.69 5.56
N ILE A 133 -7.58 -4.28 6.31
CA ILE A 133 -8.42 -3.12 6.00
C ILE A 133 -7.91 -1.93 6.79
N LYS A 134 -7.61 -0.83 6.10
CA LYS A 134 -7.28 0.46 6.71
C LYS A 134 -8.39 1.48 6.50
N LYS A 135 -8.51 2.41 7.44
CA LYS A 135 -9.56 3.45 7.45
C LYS A 135 -9.02 4.88 7.37
N ARG A 136 -7.73 5.03 7.07
CA ARG A 136 -7.02 6.32 6.91
C ARG A 136 -6.02 6.20 5.77
N PHE A 137 -5.31 7.29 5.47
CA PHE A 137 -4.23 7.26 4.47
C PHE A 137 -3.13 6.29 4.88
N SER A 138 -2.59 6.44 6.09
CA SER A 138 -1.63 5.45 6.63
C SER A 138 -2.36 4.23 7.20
N ALA A 139 -1.80 3.05 6.97
CA ALA A 139 -2.23 1.82 7.62
C ALA A 139 -1.78 1.76 9.10
N PHE A 140 -0.73 2.51 9.47
CA PHE A 140 -0.07 2.45 10.78
C PHE A 140 -0.54 3.50 11.77
N ILE A 141 -1.33 4.50 11.35
CA ILE A 141 -1.88 5.49 12.26
C ILE A 141 -2.92 4.84 13.18
N GLN A 142 -2.97 5.28 14.43
CA GLN A 142 -3.89 4.76 15.43
C GLN A 142 -5.35 4.74 14.94
N GLY A 143 -6.03 3.60 15.09
CA GLY A 143 -7.41 3.40 14.68
C GLY A 143 -7.61 3.22 13.16
N SER A 144 -6.53 3.11 12.38
CA SER A 144 -6.61 2.85 10.95
C SER A 144 -6.72 1.36 10.63
N SER A 145 -5.85 0.53 11.18
CA SER A 145 -5.83 -0.92 10.99
C SER A 145 -5.07 -1.64 12.11
N ASP A 146 -5.06 -2.97 12.05
CA ASP A 146 -4.33 -3.83 13.00
C ASP A 146 -2.97 -4.28 12.47
N ILE A 147 -2.48 -3.73 11.36
CA ILE A 147 -1.27 -4.18 10.68
C ILE A 147 -0.05 -4.17 11.60
N GLU A 148 0.14 -3.12 12.40
CA GLU A 148 1.27 -3.02 13.31
C GLU A 148 1.29 -4.16 14.33
N SER A 149 0.15 -4.45 14.92
CA SER A 149 -0.02 -5.57 15.86
C SER A 149 0.25 -6.92 15.21
N TYR A 150 -0.19 -7.10 13.96
CA TYR A 150 0.08 -8.30 13.19
C TYR A 150 1.59 -8.47 12.94
N LEU A 151 2.26 -7.45 12.44
CA LEU A 151 3.69 -7.49 12.12
C LEU A 151 4.54 -7.77 13.37
N LYS A 152 4.27 -7.07 14.48
CA LYS A 152 4.98 -7.28 15.75
C LYS A 152 4.81 -8.71 16.29
N ARG A 153 3.59 -9.27 16.26
CA ARG A 153 3.35 -10.65 16.71
C ARG A 153 4.08 -11.70 15.87
N ASN A 154 4.35 -11.40 14.61
CA ASN A 154 5.06 -12.29 13.70
C ASN A 154 6.56 -11.99 13.59
N GLY A 155 7.10 -11.10 14.43
CA GLY A 155 8.53 -10.77 14.47
C GLY A 155 9.04 -10.02 13.24
N ILE A 156 8.14 -9.37 12.49
CA ILE A 156 8.48 -8.59 11.29
C ILE A 156 9.00 -7.21 11.74
N ASP A 157 10.18 -6.84 11.29
CA ASP A 157 10.85 -5.57 11.55
C ASP A 157 11.24 -4.80 10.26
N THR A 158 11.07 -5.44 9.11
CA THR A 158 11.43 -4.87 7.80
C THR A 158 10.27 -4.92 6.83
N LEU A 159 9.98 -3.79 6.17
CA LEU A 159 8.87 -3.68 5.22
C LEU A 159 9.36 -3.29 3.83
N LEU A 160 8.85 -4.00 2.83
CA LEU A 160 8.88 -3.58 1.43
C LEU A 160 7.51 -2.99 1.11
N ILE A 161 7.44 -1.68 0.88
CA ILE A 161 6.17 -0.99 0.58
C ILE A 161 6.03 -0.84 -0.92
N ALA A 162 4.90 -1.30 -1.45
CA ALA A 162 4.50 -1.16 -2.84
C ALA A 162 3.04 -0.71 -2.94
N GLY A 163 2.61 -0.30 -4.12
CA GLY A 163 1.20 0.07 -4.36
C GLY A 163 1.02 1.52 -4.78
N THR A 164 -0.12 2.09 -4.40
CA THR A 164 -0.55 3.44 -4.81
C THR A 164 -1.23 4.21 -3.67
N ALA A 165 -1.24 5.57 -3.62
CA ALA A 165 -0.40 6.47 -4.40
C ALA A 165 0.92 6.73 -3.68
N SER A 166 2.02 6.89 -4.46
CA SER A 166 3.36 7.07 -3.88
C SER A 166 3.46 8.27 -2.95
N ASN A 167 2.86 9.41 -3.34
CA ASN A 167 2.82 10.67 -2.59
C ASN A 167 1.64 10.77 -1.61
N GLY A 168 1.04 9.68 -1.24
CA GLY A 168 -0.11 9.60 -0.35
C GLY A 168 -0.02 8.38 0.56
N CYS A 169 -0.90 7.41 0.34
CA CYS A 169 -1.01 6.23 1.20
C CYS A 169 0.30 5.45 1.38
N CYS A 170 1.15 5.36 0.34
CA CYS A 170 2.44 4.68 0.46
C CYS A 170 3.42 5.51 1.32
N GLU A 171 3.61 6.80 1.00
CA GLU A 171 4.55 7.68 1.72
C GLU A 171 4.20 7.82 3.20
N VAL A 172 2.91 8.05 3.52
CA VAL A 172 2.49 8.21 4.92
C VAL A 172 2.44 6.89 5.70
N SER A 173 2.61 5.75 5.02
CA SER A 173 2.72 4.43 5.65
C SER A 173 4.19 3.98 5.80
N ALA A 174 5.12 4.64 5.12
CA ALA A 174 6.55 4.41 5.21
C ALA A 174 7.18 5.22 6.34
#